data_a4ad520efc921bb27a99ea4cda97f489
#
_entry.id   a4ad520efc921bb27a99ea4cda97f489
#
_cell.length_a   1.000
_cell.length_b   1.000
_cell.length_c   1.000
_cell.angle_alpha   90.00
_cell.angle_beta   90.00
_cell.angle_gamma   90.00
#
_symmetry.space_group_name_H-M   'P 1'
#
loop_
_entity.id
_entity.type
_entity.pdbx_description
1 polymer ?
#
loop_
_entity_poly.entity_id
_entity_poly.type
_entity_poly.pdbx_seq_one_letter_code
_entity_poly.pdbx_strand_id
1 'polypeptide(L)'
;MKRIWTTLFLTAVVLAAVLTPLSADAYALNDRNKPLSREILTEGMVLLKNEADALPLAGTDRIAVFGSACVYTGKTTSGFQIGGGGSSELTPSYTPVDLLSVLEAAENAGEISVYKPLAEAYRNHAGYVPDDAMYAAARASTDKAVMIFSRYSTEGGDRKAEKGDWYLSDAEAEMLTKLSSLYDSVIVLINAGGAIDTSWTVGKADGIDVEAVLYVWYPGAEGGNAIVDLLLGKVNPSGKLTMTLAETLVDYPSDEGFDNRDYTDYTEDIYVGYRYFTTFDKNVNYPFGFGLSYTTFSFADAAYTADETTVTVRVTVTNTGEMAGKEVVQVYYGAPRIADGSKLGNPKAELAGFAKTKLLAAGESETVSISFPIASMASFDDTGATGTDNKSAYVLEKGAYKLYVGNSVTNALSNPCGTYTVAETIKIRQLHAYCVPTDLEKRLRDDGSYEALSGFTAPNTAHKPQTAESAVRTTPETVITGRDVLAGNATLDEFLAQMSEAELVSFMVGHDGRVDNCTGAIGGSRAVNNKYILPEIQSADGPGGLRLGRKATGWGCET
;
A
#
# COMPACT_ATOMS: atom_id res chain seq x y z
N MET A 1 59.81 10.51 18.34
CA MET A 1 59.58 10.54 16.89
C MET A 1 58.78 9.38 16.34
N LYS A 2 58.99 8.11 16.70
CA LYS A 2 58.21 6.98 16.15
C LYS A 2 56.70 6.99 16.49
N ARG A 3 56.29 7.51 17.64
CA ARG A 3 54.88 7.58 18.04
C ARG A 3 54.04 8.66 17.31
N ILE A 4 54.70 9.75 16.87
CA ILE A 4 54.01 10.83 16.14
C ILE A 4 53.68 10.39 14.69
N TRP A 5 54.56 9.61 14.09
CA TRP A 5 54.35 9.10 12.73
C TRP A 5 53.25 8.02 12.67
N THR A 6 53.08 7.21 13.72
CA THR A 6 52.01 6.20 13.77
C THR A 6 50.62 6.84 13.94
N THR A 7 50.52 7.92 14.71
CA THR A 7 49.26 8.66 14.90
C THR A 7 48.88 9.43 13.64
N LEU A 8 49.84 10.06 12.95
CA LEU A 8 49.62 10.74 11.67
C LEU A 8 49.25 9.77 10.55
N PHE A 9 49.80 8.55 10.53
CA PHE A 9 49.48 7.54 9.54
C PHE A 9 48.07 6.93 9.78
N LEU A 10 47.67 6.69 11.03
CA LEU A 10 46.32 6.27 11.37
C LEU A 10 45.27 7.35 11.06
N THR A 11 45.58 8.62 11.32
CA THR A 11 44.69 9.75 11.01
C THR A 11 44.53 9.94 9.49
N ALA A 12 45.62 9.76 8.72
CA ALA A 12 45.56 9.82 7.26
C ALA A 12 44.83 8.64 6.63
N VAL A 13 44.94 7.43 7.21
CA VAL A 13 44.21 6.25 6.75
C VAL A 13 42.70 6.34 7.09
N VAL A 14 42.38 6.90 8.26
CA VAL A 14 40.97 7.14 8.63
C VAL A 14 40.36 8.28 7.79
N LEU A 15 41.13 9.34 7.46
CA LEU A 15 40.70 10.41 6.56
C LEU A 15 40.57 9.92 5.10
N ALA A 16 41.46 9.04 4.65
CA ALA A 16 41.38 8.45 3.32
C ALA A 16 40.19 7.46 3.18
N ALA A 17 39.85 6.76 4.25
CA ALA A 17 38.65 5.88 4.28
C ALA A 17 37.31 6.67 4.34
N VAL A 18 37.35 7.95 4.75
CA VAL A 18 36.18 8.86 4.77
C VAL A 18 36.07 9.68 3.49
N LEU A 19 37.13 9.69 2.65
CA LEU A 19 37.19 10.45 1.39
C LEU A 19 37.16 9.56 0.12
N THR A 20 36.82 8.28 0.22
CA THR A 20 36.44 7.54 -0.97
C THR A 20 35.16 8.15 -1.52
N PRO A 21 35.14 8.49 -2.81
CA PRO A 21 33.99 9.19 -3.37
C PRO A 21 32.76 8.27 -3.29
N LEU A 22 31.78 8.66 -2.51
CA LEU A 22 30.42 8.11 -2.49
C LEU A 22 29.80 8.00 -3.89
N SER A 23 30.39 8.67 -4.90
CA SER A 23 29.89 8.71 -6.26
C SER A 23 30.00 7.37 -7.03
N ALA A 24 31.04 6.57 -6.79
CA ALA A 24 31.20 5.30 -7.50
C ALA A 24 30.28 4.21 -6.93
N ASP A 25 30.06 4.22 -5.61
CA ASP A 25 29.17 3.27 -4.95
C ASP A 25 27.68 3.60 -5.20
N ALA A 26 27.34 4.87 -5.39
CA ALA A 26 26.00 5.29 -5.74
C ALA A 26 25.59 4.82 -7.14
N TYR A 27 26.48 4.86 -8.12
CA TYR A 27 26.23 4.30 -9.45
C TYR A 27 26.07 2.76 -9.42
N ALA A 28 26.91 2.07 -8.65
CA ALA A 28 26.82 0.62 -8.49
C ALA A 28 25.53 0.19 -7.74
N LEU A 29 25.04 1.00 -6.81
CA LEU A 29 23.76 0.79 -6.12
C LEU A 29 22.56 0.96 -7.06
N ASN A 30 22.60 1.99 -7.92
CA ASN A 30 21.52 2.20 -8.92
C ASN A 30 21.40 1.02 -9.88
N ASP A 31 22.50 0.51 -10.43
CA ASP A 31 22.48 -0.63 -11.34
C ASP A 31 21.97 -1.92 -10.68
N ARG A 32 22.16 -2.07 -9.38
CA ARG A 32 21.63 -3.19 -8.60
C ARG A 32 20.14 -3.00 -8.26
N ASN A 33 19.72 -1.78 -7.97
CA ASN A 33 18.38 -1.51 -7.48
C ASN A 33 17.33 -1.42 -8.59
N LYS A 34 17.70 -0.97 -9.81
CA LYS A 34 16.76 -0.92 -10.94
C LYS A 34 16.06 -2.24 -11.25
N PRO A 35 16.77 -3.40 -11.36
CA PRO A 35 16.10 -4.68 -11.55
C PRO A 35 15.15 -5.04 -10.42
N LEU A 36 15.54 -4.78 -9.16
CA LEU A 36 14.69 -5.02 -7.99
C LEU A 36 13.45 -4.13 -8.00
N SER A 37 13.61 -2.84 -8.32
CA SER A 37 12.50 -1.92 -8.49
C SER A 37 11.52 -2.41 -9.56
N ARG A 38 12.03 -2.79 -10.71
CA ARG A 38 11.23 -3.34 -11.82
C ARG A 38 10.47 -4.61 -11.40
N GLU A 39 11.11 -5.50 -10.63
CA GLU A 39 10.46 -6.70 -10.07
C GLU A 39 9.32 -6.32 -9.12
N ILE A 40 9.58 -5.44 -8.14
CA ILE A 40 8.57 -4.96 -7.19
C ILE A 40 7.36 -4.36 -7.91
N LEU A 41 7.60 -3.53 -8.93
CA LEU A 41 6.56 -2.87 -9.69
C LEU A 41 5.70 -3.87 -10.49
N THR A 42 6.33 -4.84 -11.17
CA THR A 42 5.59 -5.87 -11.91
C THR A 42 4.76 -6.77 -10.99
N GLU A 43 5.22 -7.00 -9.76
CA GLU A 43 4.48 -7.78 -8.75
C GLU A 43 3.39 -6.98 -8.04
N GLY A 44 3.43 -5.64 -8.12
CA GLY A 44 2.47 -4.75 -7.47
C GLY A 44 1.35 -4.25 -8.37
N MET A 45 1.57 -4.14 -9.69
CA MET A 45 0.55 -3.73 -10.65
C MET A 45 -0.57 -4.75 -10.75
N VAL A 46 -1.82 -4.28 -10.89
CA VAL A 46 -3.01 -5.12 -10.79
C VAL A 46 -3.76 -5.21 -12.10
N LEU A 47 -3.87 -6.40 -12.65
CA LEU A 47 -4.73 -6.67 -13.80
C LEU A 47 -6.19 -6.77 -13.32
N LEU A 48 -7.00 -5.77 -13.67
CA LEU A 48 -8.41 -5.71 -13.26
C LEU A 48 -9.35 -6.43 -14.24
N LYS A 49 -9.05 -6.36 -15.53
CA LYS A 49 -9.84 -6.96 -16.60
C LYS A 49 -8.92 -7.51 -17.68
N ASN A 50 -9.26 -8.66 -18.24
CA ASN A 50 -8.60 -9.25 -19.41
C ASN A 50 -9.56 -10.18 -20.12
N GLU A 51 -10.29 -9.66 -21.10
CA GLU A 51 -11.27 -10.39 -21.91
C GLU A 51 -10.67 -10.67 -23.29
N ALA A 52 -11.14 -11.73 -23.93
CA ALA A 52 -10.71 -12.16 -25.26
C ALA A 52 -9.18 -12.27 -25.41
N ASP A 53 -8.46 -12.58 -24.32
CA ASP A 53 -6.99 -12.68 -24.29
C ASP A 53 -6.29 -11.43 -24.87
N ALA A 54 -6.83 -10.24 -24.56
CA ALA A 54 -6.30 -8.96 -25.03
C ALA A 54 -4.86 -8.73 -24.55
N LEU A 55 -4.49 -9.26 -23.39
CA LEU A 55 -3.15 -9.34 -22.84
C LEU A 55 -2.76 -10.79 -22.52
N PRO A 56 -1.48 -11.17 -22.64
CA PRO A 56 -0.36 -10.34 -23.09
C PRO A 56 -0.39 -10.08 -24.60
N LEU A 57 0.21 -8.96 -25.02
CA LEU A 57 0.40 -8.64 -26.45
C LEU A 57 1.40 -9.61 -27.07
N ALA A 58 1.10 -10.06 -28.29
CA ALA A 58 2.00 -10.91 -29.05
C ALA A 58 3.11 -10.08 -29.74
N GLY A 59 4.27 -10.66 -29.93
CA GLY A 59 5.40 -10.02 -30.62
C GLY A 59 5.12 -9.62 -32.08
N THR A 60 4.05 -10.14 -32.66
CA THR A 60 3.57 -9.75 -34.01
C THR A 60 2.57 -8.61 -33.99
N ASP A 61 2.09 -8.22 -32.80
CA ASP A 61 1.09 -7.16 -32.68
C ASP A 61 1.66 -5.79 -33.03
N ARG A 62 0.79 -4.96 -33.59
CA ARG A 62 0.99 -3.54 -33.69
C ARG A 62 -0.05 -2.84 -32.81
N ILE A 63 0.36 -1.79 -32.11
CA ILE A 63 -0.49 -1.01 -31.22
C ILE A 63 -0.47 0.46 -31.57
N ALA A 64 -1.59 1.15 -31.30
CA ALA A 64 -1.67 2.62 -31.27
C ALA A 64 -1.81 3.07 -29.83
N VAL A 65 -0.93 3.96 -29.35
CA VAL A 65 -0.89 4.42 -27.96
C VAL A 65 -1.54 5.80 -27.84
N PHE A 66 -2.56 5.90 -26.99
CA PHE A 66 -3.37 7.10 -26.77
C PHE A 66 -3.22 7.60 -25.33
N GLY A 67 -3.43 8.91 -25.15
CA GLY A 67 -3.42 9.58 -23.84
C GLY A 67 -2.08 10.22 -23.50
N SER A 68 -2.15 11.44 -22.95
CA SER A 68 -0.97 12.26 -22.61
C SER A 68 -0.06 11.63 -21.57
N ALA A 69 -0.60 10.72 -20.75
CA ALA A 69 0.17 10.00 -19.73
C ALA A 69 1.13 8.94 -20.29
N CYS A 70 1.21 8.75 -21.61
CA CYS A 70 2.22 7.87 -22.23
C CYS A 70 3.64 8.44 -22.19
N VAL A 71 3.80 9.73 -21.91
CA VAL A 71 5.09 10.46 -21.88
C VAL A 71 5.31 11.12 -20.53
N TYR A 72 6.53 11.00 -20.01
CA TYR A 72 6.96 11.75 -18.82
C TYR A 72 7.32 13.18 -19.18
N THR A 73 6.62 14.15 -18.61
CA THR A 73 6.79 15.58 -18.86
C THR A 73 7.35 16.36 -17.66
N GLY A 74 7.92 15.65 -16.69
CA GLY A 74 8.38 16.24 -15.44
C GLY A 74 7.29 16.24 -14.37
N LYS A 75 7.48 17.05 -13.32
CA LYS A 75 6.54 17.18 -12.21
C LYS A 75 5.32 18.01 -12.63
N THR A 76 4.41 17.42 -13.37
CA THR A 76 3.16 18.05 -13.80
C THR A 76 1.98 17.23 -13.31
N THR A 77 0.81 17.82 -13.25
CA THR A 77 -0.44 17.11 -12.92
C THR A 77 -1.01 16.32 -14.10
N SER A 78 -0.39 16.44 -15.27
CA SER A 78 -0.69 15.70 -16.49
C SER A 78 0.56 14.99 -17.00
N GLY A 79 0.41 13.92 -17.75
CA GLY A 79 1.52 13.08 -18.20
C GLY A 79 1.75 11.89 -17.27
N PHE A 80 2.79 11.12 -17.54
CA PHE A 80 3.14 9.92 -16.79
C PHE A 80 3.52 10.27 -15.34
N GLN A 81 2.74 9.81 -14.37
CA GLN A 81 2.95 10.08 -12.96
C GLN A 81 3.83 8.98 -12.36
N ILE A 82 5.02 9.32 -11.93
CA ILE A 82 5.96 8.40 -11.27
C ILE A 82 5.75 8.34 -9.76
N GLY A 83 5.12 9.36 -9.16
CA GLY A 83 4.86 9.49 -7.74
C GLY A 83 3.84 10.59 -7.47
N GLY A 84 3.40 10.69 -6.21
CA GLY A 84 2.53 11.77 -5.75
C GLY A 84 3.29 13.02 -5.32
N GLY A 85 2.57 13.95 -4.67
CA GLY A 85 3.15 15.14 -4.03
C GLY A 85 3.31 14.97 -2.52
N GLY A 86 3.80 16.03 -1.86
CA GLY A 86 4.06 16.00 -0.43
C GLY A 86 5.19 15.04 -0.06
N SER A 87 4.98 14.23 0.97
CA SER A 87 5.95 13.25 1.44
C SER A 87 6.24 12.12 0.44
N SER A 88 5.33 11.88 -0.50
CA SER A 88 5.50 10.90 -1.60
C SER A 88 6.11 11.50 -2.87
N GLU A 89 6.55 12.75 -2.83
CA GLU A 89 7.19 13.40 -3.96
C GLU A 89 8.53 12.76 -4.31
N LEU A 90 8.67 12.32 -5.56
CA LEU A 90 9.90 11.74 -6.07
C LEU A 90 10.81 12.80 -6.67
N THR A 91 12.10 12.69 -6.35
CA THR A 91 13.16 13.43 -7.04
C THR A 91 14.12 12.41 -7.63
N PRO A 92 13.83 11.90 -8.84
CA PRO A 92 14.63 10.84 -9.43
C PRO A 92 16.05 11.29 -9.70
N SER A 93 17.01 10.42 -9.47
CA SER A 93 18.44 10.66 -9.75
C SER A 93 18.79 10.56 -11.25
N TYR A 94 17.87 10.05 -12.03
CA TYR A 94 17.96 9.92 -13.49
C TYR A 94 16.60 10.22 -14.14
N THR A 95 16.56 10.36 -15.45
CA THR A 95 15.31 10.59 -16.18
C THR A 95 14.41 9.36 -16.07
N PRO A 96 13.19 9.48 -15.53
CA PRO A 96 12.24 8.39 -15.50
C PRO A 96 11.94 7.82 -16.87
N VAL A 97 11.75 6.52 -16.92
CA VAL A 97 11.48 5.79 -18.15
C VAL A 97 9.97 5.71 -18.35
N ASP A 98 9.44 6.46 -19.32
CA ASP A 98 8.02 6.45 -19.65
C ASP A 98 7.60 5.29 -20.58
N LEU A 99 6.29 5.15 -20.73
CA LEU A 99 5.71 4.07 -21.53
C LEU A 99 6.20 4.08 -22.99
N LEU A 100 6.14 5.25 -23.64
CA LEU A 100 6.54 5.35 -25.06
C LEU A 100 8.02 5.05 -25.28
N SER A 101 8.90 5.51 -24.39
CA SER A 101 10.34 5.24 -24.50
C SER A 101 10.65 3.75 -24.52
N VAL A 102 9.95 2.96 -23.68
CA VAL A 102 10.16 1.52 -23.61
C VAL A 102 9.51 0.80 -24.77
N LEU A 103 8.32 1.22 -25.20
CA LEU A 103 7.67 0.64 -26.38
C LEU A 103 8.49 0.85 -27.65
N GLU A 104 9.10 2.03 -27.82
CA GLU A 104 10.03 2.29 -28.93
C GLU A 104 11.29 1.42 -28.87
N ALA A 105 11.83 1.20 -27.67
CA ALA A 105 12.94 0.28 -27.46
C ALA A 105 12.55 -1.17 -27.79
N ALA A 106 11.36 -1.60 -27.37
CA ALA A 106 10.81 -2.92 -27.69
C ALA A 106 10.55 -3.10 -29.19
N GLU A 107 10.08 -2.05 -29.89
CA GLU A 107 9.94 -2.06 -31.35
C GLU A 107 11.30 -2.22 -32.05
N ASN A 108 12.31 -1.48 -31.60
CA ASN A 108 13.67 -1.62 -32.14
C ASN A 108 14.28 -3.02 -31.89
N ALA A 109 13.84 -3.69 -30.83
CA ALA A 109 14.19 -5.07 -30.55
C ALA A 109 13.35 -6.11 -31.33
N GLY A 110 12.32 -5.66 -32.06
CA GLY A 110 11.41 -6.54 -32.82
C GLY A 110 10.40 -7.28 -31.94
N GLU A 111 10.16 -6.79 -30.72
CA GLU A 111 9.25 -7.42 -29.75
C GLU A 111 7.78 -6.99 -29.94
N ILE A 112 7.55 -5.84 -30.55
CA ILE A 112 6.22 -5.26 -30.84
C ILE A 112 6.36 -4.22 -31.96
N SER A 113 5.24 -3.76 -32.53
CA SER A 113 5.22 -2.60 -33.43
C SER A 113 4.33 -1.50 -32.87
N VAL A 114 4.74 -0.24 -33.02
CA VAL A 114 4.01 0.94 -32.56
C VAL A 114 3.61 1.84 -33.74
N TYR A 115 2.41 2.40 -33.72
CA TYR A 115 2.00 3.39 -34.71
C TYR A 115 2.70 4.74 -34.46
N LYS A 116 3.82 4.97 -35.17
CA LYS A 116 4.75 6.09 -34.94
C LYS A 116 4.15 7.47 -35.04
N PRO A 117 3.29 7.80 -36.05
CA PRO A 117 2.79 9.17 -36.17
C PRO A 117 2.06 9.68 -34.92
N LEU A 118 1.32 8.81 -34.24
CA LEU A 118 0.65 9.15 -32.99
C LEU A 118 1.63 9.28 -31.82
N ALA A 119 2.60 8.36 -31.70
CA ALA A 119 3.64 8.40 -30.68
C ALA A 119 4.49 9.69 -30.79
N GLU A 120 4.88 10.09 -32.01
CA GLU A 120 5.60 11.33 -32.29
C GLU A 120 4.76 12.57 -31.95
N ALA A 121 3.45 12.54 -32.20
CA ALA A 121 2.56 13.65 -31.85
C ALA A 121 2.55 13.90 -30.34
N TYR A 122 2.44 12.85 -29.51
CA TYR A 122 2.51 12.98 -28.05
C TYR A 122 3.90 13.39 -27.55
N ARG A 123 4.98 12.91 -28.17
CA ARG A 123 6.34 13.35 -27.82
C ARG A 123 6.57 14.82 -28.10
N ASN A 124 6.07 15.31 -29.21
CA ASN A 124 6.22 16.71 -29.59
C ASN A 124 5.31 17.64 -28.80
N HIS A 125 4.16 17.15 -28.35
CA HIS A 125 3.17 17.91 -27.59
C HIS A 125 2.39 17.00 -26.64
N ALA A 126 2.77 16.97 -25.36
CA ALA A 126 2.16 16.10 -24.36
C ALA A 126 0.63 16.28 -24.21
N GLY A 127 0.12 17.50 -24.43
CA GLY A 127 -1.32 17.79 -24.47
C GLY A 127 -1.98 17.54 -25.82
N TYR A 128 -1.38 16.75 -26.71
CA TYR A 128 -1.95 16.46 -28.03
C TYR A 128 -3.30 15.75 -27.91
N VAL A 129 -4.29 16.22 -28.67
CA VAL A 129 -5.61 15.61 -28.80
C VAL A 129 -5.73 15.13 -30.26
N PRO A 130 -5.87 13.82 -30.50
CA PRO A 130 -6.01 13.28 -31.85
C PRO A 130 -7.29 13.79 -32.51
N ASP A 131 -7.18 14.19 -33.77
CA ASP A 131 -8.32 14.50 -34.64
C ASP A 131 -8.83 13.22 -35.33
N ASP A 132 -9.96 13.36 -36.06
CA ASP A 132 -10.58 12.24 -36.78
C ASP A 132 -9.65 11.59 -37.80
N ALA A 133 -8.80 12.39 -38.44
CA ALA A 133 -7.84 11.90 -39.43
C ALA A 133 -6.76 11.01 -38.75
N MET A 134 -6.28 11.42 -37.58
CA MET A 134 -5.33 10.63 -36.79
C MET A 134 -5.95 9.32 -36.30
N TYR A 135 -7.18 9.34 -35.76
CA TYR A 135 -7.90 8.13 -35.37
C TYR A 135 -8.05 7.16 -36.56
N ALA A 136 -8.49 7.66 -37.71
CA ALA A 136 -8.68 6.83 -38.89
C ALA A 136 -7.36 6.23 -39.40
N ALA A 137 -6.28 7.03 -39.42
CA ALA A 137 -4.97 6.56 -39.85
C ALA A 137 -4.36 5.53 -38.89
N ALA A 138 -4.52 5.74 -37.57
CA ALA A 138 -4.08 4.78 -36.57
C ALA A 138 -4.87 3.47 -36.67
N ARG A 139 -6.20 3.52 -36.80
CA ARG A 139 -7.04 2.32 -36.97
C ARG A 139 -6.72 1.56 -38.25
N ALA A 140 -6.43 2.25 -39.34
CA ALA A 140 -6.00 1.61 -40.57
C ALA A 140 -4.67 0.85 -40.44
N SER A 141 -3.87 1.17 -39.43
CA SER A 141 -2.57 0.54 -39.16
C SER A 141 -2.69 -0.64 -38.19
N THR A 142 -3.65 -0.65 -37.27
CA THR A 142 -3.82 -1.68 -36.23
C THR A 142 -5.25 -1.73 -35.70
N ASP A 143 -5.65 -2.89 -35.19
CA ASP A 143 -6.90 -3.15 -34.50
C ASP A 143 -6.80 -3.08 -32.96
N LYS A 144 -5.59 -2.77 -32.43
CA LYS A 144 -5.32 -2.71 -30.99
C LYS A 144 -4.94 -1.30 -30.56
N ALA A 145 -5.66 -0.78 -29.56
CA ALA A 145 -5.39 0.49 -28.93
C ALA A 145 -4.95 0.30 -27.46
N VAL A 146 -3.93 1.04 -27.05
CA VAL A 146 -3.53 1.15 -25.64
C VAL A 146 -3.75 2.58 -25.20
N MET A 147 -4.63 2.81 -24.22
CA MET A 147 -4.84 4.14 -23.65
C MET A 147 -4.27 4.20 -22.25
N ILE A 148 -3.57 5.27 -21.93
CA ILE A 148 -3.12 5.56 -20.56
C ILE A 148 -3.58 6.95 -20.14
N PHE A 149 -4.17 7.02 -18.94
CA PHE A 149 -4.46 8.30 -18.29
C PHE A 149 -3.97 8.30 -16.84
N SER A 150 -3.79 9.48 -16.28
CA SER A 150 -3.21 9.63 -14.95
C SER A 150 -4.08 10.48 -14.02
N ARG A 151 -3.90 10.24 -12.72
CA ARG A 151 -4.45 11.09 -11.65
C ARG A 151 -3.34 11.44 -10.68
N TYR A 152 -3.09 12.72 -10.51
CA TYR A 152 -2.16 13.21 -9.51
C TYR A 152 -2.80 13.20 -8.13
N SER A 153 -2.06 12.80 -7.12
CA SER A 153 -2.45 12.89 -5.70
C SER A 153 -1.35 13.58 -4.92
N THR A 154 -1.72 14.36 -3.93
CA THR A 154 -0.76 15.05 -3.07
C THR A 154 -1.27 15.08 -1.63
N GLU A 155 -0.35 15.24 -0.69
CA GLU A 155 -0.66 15.50 0.69
C GLU A 155 -1.55 16.75 0.83
N GLY A 156 -2.65 16.66 1.58
CA GLY A 156 -3.63 17.74 1.74
C GLY A 156 -4.52 18.01 0.51
N GLY A 157 -4.50 17.11 -0.49
CA GLY A 157 -5.33 17.19 -1.67
C GLY A 157 -6.19 15.94 -1.82
N ASP A 158 -7.42 15.99 -1.30
CA ASP A 158 -8.37 14.89 -1.39
C ASP A 158 -8.96 14.75 -2.79
N ARG A 159 -9.41 13.53 -3.13
CA ARG A 159 -10.20 13.29 -4.33
C ARG A 159 -11.52 14.04 -4.25
N LYS A 160 -11.93 14.60 -5.38
CA LYS A 160 -13.20 15.30 -5.52
C LYS A 160 -14.11 14.50 -6.44
N ALA A 161 -15.42 14.51 -6.15
CA ALA A 161 -16.45 13.91 -6.98
C ALA A 161 -16.64 14.69 -8.31
N GLU A 162 -15.55 14.92 -9.02
CA GLU A 162 -15.50 15.75 -10.23
C GLU A 162 -14.90 14.97 -11.40
N LYS A 163 -15.27 15.41 -12.63
CA LYS A 163 -14.68 14.90 -13.88
C LYS A 163 -13.21 15.31 -13.99
N GLY A 164 -12.36 14.34 -14.32
CA GLY A 164 -10.91 14.53 -14.37
C GLY A 164 -10.20 14.33 -13.04
N ASP A 165 -10.93 14.10 -11.96
CA ASP A 165 -10.39 13.69 -10.66
C ASP A 165 -10.88 12.28 -10.28
N TRP A 166 -12.04 12.16 -9.63
CA TRP A 166 -12.64 10.83 -9.36
C TRP A 166 -13.13 10.18 -10.66
N TYR A 167 -13.97 10.89 -11.42
CA TYR A 167 -14.52 10.41 -12.67
C TYR A 167 -13.57 10.65 -13.85
N LEU A 168 -13.80 9.97 -14.96
CA LEU A 168 -13.18 10.33 -16.24
C LEU A 168 -13.48 11.79 -16.60
N SER A 169 -12.51 12.50 -17.14
CA SER A 169 -12.76 13.78 -17.78
C SER A 169 -13.61 13.59 -19.06
N ASP A 170 -14.25 14.66 -19.52
CA ASP A 170 -15.02 14.58 -20.77
C ASP A 170 -14.14 14.12 -21.95
N ALA A 171 -12.89 14.59 -22.02
CA ALA A 171 -11.95 14.20 -23.08
C ALA A 171 -11.53 12.71 -22.98
N GLU A 172 -11.35 12.18 -21.77
CA GLU A 172 -11.03 10.76 -21.57
C GLU A 172 -12.22 9.87 -21.92
N ALA A 173 -13.43 10.24 -21.48
CA ALA A 173 -14.66 9.51 -21.80
C ALA A 173 -14.93 9.52 -23.31
N GLU A 174 -14.80 10.66 -23.98
CA GLU A 174 -14.94 10.79 -25.43
C GLU A 174 -13.90 9.93 -26.16
N MET A 175 -12.63 9.97 -25.71
CA MET A 175 -11.56 9.15 -26.29
C MET A 175 -11.87 7.66 -26.12
N LEU A 176 -12.23 7.20 -24.93
CA LEU A 176 -12.57 5.78 -24.69
C LEU A 176 -13.77 5.33 -25.52
N THR A 177 -14.83 6.13 -25.57
CA THR A 177 -16.02 5.82 -26.40
C THR A 177 -15.62 5.67 -27.87
N LYS A 178 -14.77 6.58 -28.37
CA LYS A 178 -14.29 6.54 -29.74
C LYS A 178 -13.39 5.33 -30.00
N LEU A 179 -12.45 5.03 -29.09
CA LEU A 179 -11.61 3.82 -29.20
C LEU A 179 -12.45 2.56 -29.18
N SER A 180 -13.41 2.44 -28.27
CA SER A 180 -14.33 1.29 -28.19
C SER A 180 -15.15 1.09 -29.46
N SER A 181 -15.46 2.18 -30.18
CA SER A 181 -16.20 2.10 -31.45
C SER A 181 -15.33 1.74 -32.65
N LEU A 182 -14.04 2.00 -32.60
CA LEU A 182 -13.12 1.86 -33.72
C LEU A 182 -12.23 0.61 -33.65
N TYR A 183 -11.83 0.18 -32.45
CA TYR A 183 -10.83 -0.87 -32.25
C TYR A 183 -11.48 -2.17 -31.77
N ASP A 184 -10.92 -3.30 -32.19
CA ASP A 184 -11.38 -4.61 -31.77
C ASP A 184 -10.81 -5.01 -30.39
N SER A 185 -9.73 -4.32 -29.94
CA SER A 185 -9.13 -4.50 -28.63
C SER A 185 -8.65 -3.16 -28.07
N VAL A 186 -9.22 -2.76 -26.94
CA VAL A 186 -8.86 -1.55 -26.20
C VAL A 186 -8.30 -1.95 -24.83
N ILE A 187 -7.04 -1.62 -24.59
CA ILE A 187 -6.33 -1.87 -23.34
C ILE A 187 -6.17 -0.54 -22.62
N VAL A 188 -6.57 -0.47 -21.35
CA VAL A 188 -6.47 0.77 -20.57
C VAL A 188 -5.51 0.61 -19.40
N LEU A 189 -4.60 1.58 -19.26
CA LEU A 189 -3.65 1.69 -18.16
C LEU A 189 -4.07 2.82 -17.24
N ILE A 190 -4.32 2.52 -15.97
CA ILE A 190 -4.71 3.50 -14.94
C ILE A 190 -3.48 3.86 -14.12
N ASN A 191 -2.94 5.08 -14.34
CA ASN A 191 -1.79 5.60 -13.60
C ASN A 191 -2.26 6.54 -12.49
N ALA A 192 -2.66 5.97 -11.36
CA ALA A 192 -3.19 6.70 -10.21
C ALA A 192 -2.73 6.06 -8.87
N GLY A 193 -2.44 6.88 -7.88
CA GLY A 193 -1.95 6.41 -6.58
C GLY A 193 -3.03 5.95 -5.59
N GLY A 194 -4.31 6.16 -5.90
CA GLY A 194 -5.43 5.80 -5.02
C GLY A 194 -6.68 5.45 -5.81
N ALA A 195 -7.80 5.23 -5.14
CA ALA A 195 -9.06 4.88 -5.77
C ALA A 195 -9.56 5.98 -6.74
N ILE A 196 -10.13 5.54 -7.83
CA ILE A 196 -10.87 6.36 -8.80
C ILE A 196 -12.10 5.58 -9.26
N ASP A 197 -13.01 6.24 -9.98
CA ASP A 197 -14.13 5.57 -10.61
C ASP A 197 -13.67 4.50 -11.61
N THR A 198 -14.20 3.30 -11.45
CA THR A 198 -13.98 2.16 -12.33
C THR A 198 -15.27 1.58 -12.90
N SER A 199 -16.40 2.26 -12.76
CA SER A 199 -17.72 1.80 -13.23
C SER A 199 -17.73 1.53 -14.74
N TRP A 200 -16.97 2.30 -15.50
CA TRP A 200 -16.79 2.15 -16.94
C TRP A 200 -16.03 0.88 -17.37
N THR A 201 -15.37 0.18 -16.43
CA THR A 201 -14.65 -1.08 -16.70
C THR A 201 -15.53 -2.31 -16.58
N VAL A 202 -16.65 -2.21 -15.84
CA VAL A 202 -17.57 -3.29 -15.56
C VAL A 202 -18.86 -3.08 -16.37
N GLY A 203 -18.99 -3.82 -17.44
CA GLY A 203 -20.12 -3.67 -18.37
C GLY A 203 -19.81 -2.67 -19.51
N LYS A 204 -20.78 -2.52 -20.40
CA LYS A 204 -20.69 -1.62 -21.58
C LYS A 204 -21.49 -0.34 -21.30
N ALA A 205 -21.06 0.40 -20.27
CA ALA A 205 -21.72 1.64 -19.89
C ALA A 205 -21.30 2.78 -20.84
N ASP A 206 -22.24 3.61 -21.23
CA ASP A 206 -22.02 4.84 -22.02
C ASP A 206 -21.23 4.65 -23.34
N GLY A 207 -21.28 3.45 -23.94
CA GLY A 207 -20.58 3.12 -25.16
C GLY A 207 -19.08 2.83 -24.98
N ILE A 208 -18.62 2.69 -23.75
CA ILE A 208 -17.26 2.27 -23.43
C ILE A 208 -17.24 0.74 -23.30
N ASP A 209 -16.39 0.11 -24.11
CA ASP A 209 -16.13 -1.32 -24.11
C ASP A 209 -14.60 -1.53 -24.21
N VAL A 210 -14.00 -2.07 -23.17
CA VAL A 210 -12.54 -2.25 -23.06
C VAL A 210 -12.24 -3.69 -22.70
N GLU A 211 -11.29 -4.32 -23.36
CA GLU A 211 -10.96 -5.72 -23.19
C GLU A 211 -10.00 -5.96 -22.05
N ALA A 212 -9.09 -5.02 -21.78
CA ALA A 212 -8.15 -5.15 -20.65
C ALA A 212 -7.97 -3.85 -19.88
N VAL A 213 -7.80 -3.98 -18.56
CA VAL A 213 -7.51 -2.85 -17.65
C VAL A 213 -6.41 -3.25 -16.69
N LEU A 214 -5.31 -2.48 -16.70
CA LEU A 214 -4.17 -2.65 -15.80
C LEU A 214 -4.02 -1.41 -14.91
N TYR A 215 -4.09 -1.59 -13.60
CA TYR A 215 -3.85 -0.53 -12.61
C TYR A 215 -2.36 -0.48 -12.32
N VAL A 216 -1.69 0.57 -12.76
CA VAL A 216 -0.22 0.68 -12.71
C VAL A 216 0.30 1.53 -11.56
N TRP A 217 -0.58 2.09 -10.72
CA TRP A 217 -0.28 2.92 -9.55
C TRP A 217 0.60 4.13 -9.90
N TYR A 218 1.53 4.48 -9.00
CA TYR A 218 2.67 5.37 -9.22
C TYR A 218 3.94 4.54 -9.34
N PRO A 219 4.36 4.23 -10.57
CA PRO A 219 5.33 3.17 -10.80
C PRO A 219 6.80 3.62 -10.69
N GLY A 220 7.08 4.79 -10.13
CA GLY A 220 8.47 5.23 -9.97
C GLY A 220 9.20 5.48 -11.29
N ALA A 221 10.52 5.56 -11.20
CA ALA A 221 11.36 5.89 -12.36
C ALA A 221 11.54 4.74 -13.37
N GLU A 222 11.35 3.48 -12.95
CA GLU A 222 11.40 2.28 -13.81
C GLU A 222 10.01 1.87 -14.36
N GLY A 223 9.00 2.70 -14.15
CA GLY A 223 7.60 2.38 -14.42
C GLY A 223 7.32 1.93 -15.86
N GLY A 224 7.86 2.62 -16.84
CA GLY A 224 7.69 2.23 -18.24
C GLY A 224 8.20 0.82 -18.54
N ASN A 225 9.35 0.45 -17.95
CA ASN A 225 9.92 -0.89 -18.10
C ASN A 225 8.98 -1.97 -17.51
N ALA A 226 8.49 -1.74 -16.29
CA ALA A 226 7.60 -2.68 -15.60
C ALA A 226 6.26 -2.86 -16.35
N ILE A 227 5.67 -1.75 -16.82
CA ILE A 227 4.42 -1.80 -17.59
C ILE A 227 4.59 -2.61 -18.88
N VAL A 228 5.66 -2.34 -19.65
CA VAL A 228 5.89 -3.07 -20.92
C VAL A 228 6.20 -4.54 -20.69
N ASP A 229 6.86 -4.90 -19.58
CA ASP A 229 7.05 -6.31 -19.23
C ASP A 229 5.74 -7.05 -19.02
N LEU A 230 4.78 -6.41 -18.36
CA LEU A 230 3.43 -6.97 -18.19
C LEU A 230 2.70 -7.01 -19.53
N LEU A 231 2.68 -5.91 -20.29
CA LEU A 231 1.99 -5.85 -21.58
C LEU A 231 2.47 -6.94 -22.56
N LEU A 232 3.77 -7.22 -22.57
CA LEU A 232 4.37 -8.23 -23.46
C LEU A 232 4.44 -9.65 -22.85
N GLY A 233 3.89 -9.85 -21.66
CA GLY A 233 3.91 -11.15 -20.99
C GLY A 233 5.29 -11.65 -20.58
N LYS A 234 6.31 -10.76 -20.51
CA LYS A 234 7.62 -11.12 -19.96
C LYS A 234 7.53 -11.49 -18.49
N VAL A 235 6.58 -10.88 -17.80
CA VAL A 235 6.17 -11.18 -16.44
C VAL A 235 4.65 -11.34 -16.41
N ASN A 236 4.18 -12.34 -15.65
CA ASN A 236 2.76 -12.55 -15.44
C ASN A 236 2.28 -11.69 -14.26
N PRO A 237 1.22 -10.87 -14.40
CA PRO A 237 0.73 -10.05 -13.30
C PRO A 237 0.30 -10.91 -12.11
N SER A 238 0.64 -10.46 -10.90
CA SER A 238 0.31 -11.12 -9.64
C SER A 238 -0.05 -10.12 -8.53
N GLY A 239 -0.18 -8.85 -8.87
CA GLY A 239 -0.59 -7.81 -7.95
C GLY A 239 -2.04 -7.94 -7.52
N LYS A 240 -2.36 -7.47 -6.30
CA LYS A 240 -3.72 -7.49 -5.74
C LYS A 240 -4.10 -6.10 -5.24
N LEU A 241 -5.37 -5.72 -5.40
CA LEU A 241 -5.89 -4.47 -4.86
C LEU A 241 -5.77 -4.43 -3.34
N THR A 242 -5.20 -3.35 -2.83
CA THR A 242 -5.11 -3.05 -1.40
C THR A 242 -6.32 -2.26 -0.88
N MET A 243 -7.31 -2.05 -1.73
CA MET A 243 -8.55 -1.34 -1.43
C MET A 243 -9.74 -2.00 -2.13
N THR A 244 -10.95 -1.64 -1.72
CA THR A 244 -12.18 -1.96 -2.44
C THR A 244 -12.48 -0.82 -3.41
N LEU A 245 -12.78 -1.12 -4.65
CA LEU A 245 -13.27 -0.14 -5.62
C LEU A 245 -14.80 -0.25 -5.68
N ALA A 246 -15.48 0.71 -5.07
CA ALA A 246 -16.93 0.78 -5.00
C ALA A 246 -17.57 1.05 -6.37
N GLU A 247 -18.88 0.78 -6.51
CA GLU A 247 -19.62 1.13 -7.73
C GLU A 247 -19.69 2.65 -7.93
N THR A 248 -19.92 3.38 -6.82
CA THR A 248 -19.94 4.85 -6.81
C THR A 248 -19.21 5.42 -5.62
N LEU A 249 -18.85 6.71 -5.66
CA LEU A 249 -18.16 7.37 -4.55
C LEU A 249 -19.01 7.40 -3.27
N VAL A 250 -20.31 7.62 -3.41
CA VAL A 250 -21.25 7.70 -2.26
C VAL A 250 -21.50 6.34 -1.57
N ASP A 251 -21.02 5.23 -2.14
CA ASP A 251 -21.12 3.93 -1.49
C ASP A 251 -20.09 3.74 -0.36
N TYR A 252 -19.07 4.60 -0.28
CA TYR A 252 -18.14 4.57 0.84
C TYR A 252 -18.80 5.13 2.10
N PRO A 253 -18.73 4.43 3.25
CA PRO A 253 -19.49 4.83 4.45
C PRO A 253 -19.06 6.18 5.05
N SER A 254 -17.87 6.67 4.72
CA SER A 254 -17.33 7.94 5.19
C SER A 254 -17.70 9.14 4.29
N ASP A 255 -18.41 8.94 3.18
CA ASP A 255 -18.69 10.00 2.19
C ASP A 255 -19.46 11.18 2.83
N GLU A 256 -20.47 10.91 3.65
CA GLU A 256 -21.31 11.94 4.26
C GLU A 256 -20.52 12.95 5.12
N GLY A 257 -19.42 12.51 5.76
CA GLY A 257 -18.62 13.36 6.67
C GLY A 257 -17.29 13.84 6.08
N PHE A 258 -16.93 13.41 4.87
CA PHE A 258 -15.59 13.57 4.34
C PHE A 258 -15.18 15.03 4.09
N ASP A 259 -16.09 15.87 3.62
CA ASP A 259 -15.83 17.29 3.31
C ASP A 259 -15.98 18.25 4.51
N ASN A 260 -16.31 17.75 5.69
CA ASN A 260 -16.44 18.61 6.87
C ASN A 260 -15.04 19.04 7.33
N ARG A 261 -14.78 20.36 7.28
CA ARG A 261 -13.48 20.95 7.66
C ARG A 261 -13.31 21.20 9.15
N ASP A 262 -14.41 21.21 9.90
CA ASP A 262 -14.39 21.54 11.33
C ASP A 262 -14.22 20.28 12.18
N TYR A 263 -14.92 19.19 11.81
CA TYR A 263 -14.84 17.89 12.49
C TYR A 263 -15.32 16.77 11.57
N THR A 264 -14.96 15.54 11.90
CA THR A 264 -15.44 14.33 11.22
C THR A 264 -15.90 13.33 12.27
N ASP A 265 -17.18 12.93 12.17
CA ASP A 265 -17.76 11.88 13.01
C ASP A 265 -17.54 10.50 12.36
N TYR A 266 -16.74 9.66 12.97
CA TYR A 266 -16.47 8.29 12.49
C TYR A 266 -17.63 7.35 12.86
N THR A 267 -18.83 7.65 12.35
CA THR A 267 -20.05 6.89 12.64
C THR A 267 -20.04 5.48 12.07
N GLU A 268 -19.23 5.24 11.04
CA GLU A 268 -19.00 3.93 10.44
C GLU A 268 -18.19 2.98 11.33
N ASP A 269 -17.51 3.51 12.37
CA ASP A 269 -16.72 2.74 13.34
C ASP A 269 -15.69 1.84 12.64
N ILE A 270 -15.68 0.54 12.92
CA ILE A 270 -14.75 -0.43 12.34
C ILE A 270 -15.12 -0.85 10.91
N TYR A 271 -16.29 -0.45 10.41
CA TYR A 271 -16.81 -0.85 9.11
C TYR A 271 -16.32 0.07 8.00
N VAL A 272 -15.03 -0.04 7.66
CA VAL A 272 -14.38 0.71 6.58
C VAL A 272 -13.82 -0.23 5.53
N GLY A 273 -13.75 0.23 4.27
CA GLY A 273 -13.25 -0.56 3.15
C GLY A 273 -13.96 -1.92 3.02
N TYR A 274 -13.21 -2.99 2.76
CA TYR A 274 -13.80 -4.32 2.56
C TYR A 274 -14.61 -4.83 3.77
N ARG A 275 -14.30 -4.40 4.99
CA ARG A 275 -15.08 -4.76 6.18
C ARG A 275 -16.51 -4.24 6.09
N TYR A 276 -16.70 -3.01 5.59
CA TYR A 276 -18.02 -2.47 5.31
C TYR A 276 -18.71 -3.22 4.17
N PHE A 277 -18.12 -3.25 3.00
CA PHE A 277 -18.75 -3.80 1.81
C PHE A 277 -19.15 -5.26 1.96
N THR A 278 -18.28 -6.09 2.60
CA THR A 278 -18.61 -7.50 2.82
C THR A 278 -19.61 -7.73 3.95
N THR A 279 -19.59 -6.92 5.02
CA THR A 279 -20.48 -7.08 6.16
C THR A 279 -21.94 -6.77 5.79
N PHE A 280 -22.13 -5.75 4.95
CA PHE A 280 -23.46 -5.29 4.52
C PHE A 280 -23.85 -5.78 3.11
N ASP A 281 -23.12 -6.74 2.57
CA ASP A 281 -23.35 -7.36 1.25
C ASP A 281 -23.56 -6.31 0.14
N LYS A 282 -22.70 -5.25 0.14
CA LYS A 282 -22.70 -4.19 -0.85
C LYS A 282 -21.98 -4.64 -2.12
N ASN A 283 -22.53 -4.28 -3.27
CA ASN A 283 -21.87 -4.47 -4.54
C ASN A 283 -20.63 -3.59 -4.66
N VAL A 284 -19.65 -4.05 -5.43
CA VAL A 284 -18.43 -3.33 -5.72
C VAL A 284 -17.96 -3.65 -7.14
N ASN A 285 -17.28 -2.72 -7.79
CA ASN A 285 -16.64 -3.01 -9.08
C ASN A 285 -15.53 -4.04 -8.91
N TYR A 286 -14.66 -3.84 -7.90
CA TYR A 286 -13.59 -4.77 -7.58
C TYR A 286 -13.40 -4.89 -6.07
N PRO A 287 -13.43 -6.11 -5.52
CA PRO A 287 -13.26 -6.31 -4.09
C PRO A 287 -11.79 -6.16 -3.66
N PHE A 288 -11.57 -5.92 -2.38
CA PHE A 288 -10.24 -5.97 -1.76
C PHE A 288 -9.54 -7.32 -2.05
N GLY A 289 -8.26 -7.24 -2.35
CA GLY A 289 -7.45 -8.43 -2.67
C GLY A 289 -7.62 -8.95 -4.09
N PHE A 290 -8.47 -8.33 -4.93
CA PHE A 290 -8.69 -8.75 -6.32
C PHE A 290 -7.49 -8.41 -7.21
N GLY A 291 -7.25 -9.28 -8.18
CA GLY A 291 -6.28 -9.11 -9.26
C GLY A 291 -6.20 -10.39 -10.08
N LEU A 292 -6.20 -10.23 -11.40
CA LEU A 292 -6.11 -11.31 -12.38
C LEU A 292 -4.66 -11.68 -12.70
N SER A 293 -4.50 -12.76 -13.41
CA SER A 293 -3.24 -13.28 -13.94
C SER A 293 -3.47 -13.73 -15.37
N TYR A 294 -2.40 -13.87 -16.17
CA TYR A 294 -2.45 -14.50 -17.50
C TYR A 294 -2.53 -16.05 -17.43
N THR A 295 -2.55 -16.58 -16.22
CA THR A 295 -2.76 -18.01 -15.95
C THR A 295 -3.87 -18.17 -14.92
N THR A 296 -4.24 -19.39 -14.62
CA THR A 296 -5.27 -19.72 -13.63
C THR A 296 -4.70 -20.56 -12.50
N PHE A 297 -5.27 -20.43 -11.31
CA PHE A 297 -4.85 -21.17 -10.14
C PHE A 297 -6.05 -21.87 -9.48
N SER A 298 -5.80 -23.05 -8.95
CA SER A 298 -6.75 -23.75 -8.07
C SER A 298 -6.22 -23.81 -6.64
N PHE A 299 -7.17 -23.80 -5.69
CA PHE A 299 -6.91 -23.92 -4.26
C PHE A 299 -7.51 -25.23 -3.77
N ALA A 300 -6.71 -26.10 -3.17
CA ALA A 300 -7.11 -27.41 -2.69
C ALA A 300 -6.57 -27.69 -1.29
N ASP A 301 -7.15 -28.69 -0.62
CA ASP A 301 -6.72 -29.22 0.67
C ASP A 301 -6.56 -28.15 1.77
N ALA A 302 -7.44 -27.14 1.74
CA ALA A 302 -7.43 -26.07 2.73
C ALA A 302 -7.80 -26.60 4.10
N ALA A 303 -6.92 -26.42 5.07
CA ALA A 303 -7.10 -26.89 6.45
C ALA A 303 -6.38 -25.96 7.42
N TYR A 304 -6.82 -25.97 8.68
CA TYR A 304 -6.12 -25.24 9.74
C TYR A 304 -5.69 -26.16 10.88
N THR A 305 -4.68 -25.71 11.60
CA THR A 305 -4.28 -26.22 12.91
C THR A 305 -4.15 -25.05 13.88
N ALA A 306 -4.33 -25.30 15.16
CA ALA A 306 -4.09 -24.28 16.18
C ALA A 306 -3.36 -24.90 17.37
N ASP A 307 -2.47 -24.15 17.97
CA ASP A 307 -1.92 -24.40 19.31
C ASP A 307 -2.50 -23.37 20.31
N GLU A 308 -1.87 -23.16 21.45
CA GLU A 308 -2.33 -22.27 22.51
C GLU A 308 -2.31 -20.77 22.09
N THR A 309 -1.50 -20.38 21.11
CA THR A 309 -1.20 -19.00 20.77
C THR A 309 -1.44 -18.65 19.31
N THR A 310 -1.41 -19.64 18.42
CA THR A 310 -1.27 -19.44 16.98
C THR A 310 -2.25 -20.30 16.20
N VAL A 311 -2.89 -19.73 15.21
CA VAL A 311 -3.61 -20.43 14.15
C VAL A 311 -2.70 -20.50 12.91
N THR A 312 -2.62 -21.67 12.28
CA THR A 312 -1.93 -21.88 11.01
C THR A 312 -2.90 -22.45 9.98
N VAL A 313 -3.11 -21.74 8.89
CA VAL A 313 -3.88 -22.19 7.73
C VAL A 313 -2.92 -22.67 6.65
N ARG A 314 -3.23 -23.82 6.05
CA ARG A 314 -2.48 -24.40 4.92
C ARG A 314 -3.41 -24.61 3.74
N VAL A 315 -2.90 -24.37 2.55
CA VAL A 315 -3.62 -24.61 1.31
C VAL A 315 -2.63 -24.95 0.19
N THR A 316 -3.00 -25.87 -0.67
CA THR A 316 -2.23 -26.20 -1.87
C THR A 316 -2.73 -25.37 -3.04
N VAL A 317 -1.83 -24.56 -3.62
CA VAL A 317 -2.08 -23.75 -4.82
C VAL A 317 -1.44 -24.44 -6.01
N THR A 318 -2.20 -24.68 -7.06
CA THR A 318 -1.72 -25.28 -8.31
C THR A 318 -1.94 -24.29 -9.45
N ASN A 319 -0.93 -24.06 -10.26
CA ASN A 319 -1.07 -23.35 -11.53
C ASN A 319 -1.77 -24.27 -12.52
N THR A 320 -3.00 -23.97 -12.88
CA THR A 320 -3.86 -24.78 -13.77
C THR A 320 -3.87 -24.28 -15.20
N GLY A 321 -3.24 -23.14 -15.49
CA GLY A 321 -3.10 -22.61 -16.83
C GLY A 321 -1.73 -22.94 -17.45
N GLU A 322 -1.43 -22.28 -18.57
CA GLU A 322 -0.27 -22.60 -19.41
C GLU A 322 0.96 -21.72 -19.14
N MET A 323 0.76 -20.51 -18.61
CA MET A 323 1.84 -19.55 -18.34
C MET A 323 2.32 -19.68 -16.89
N ALA A 324 3.63 -19.64 -16.67
CA ALA A 324 4.17 -19.58 -15.32
C ALA A 324 3.69 -18.31 -14.59
N GLY A 325 3.32 -18.42 -13.32
CA GLY A 325 2.76 -17.30 -12.55
C GLY A 325 2.87 -17.48 -11.04
N LYS A 326 2.60 -16.39 -10.33
CA LYS A 326 2.51 -16.36 -8.87
C LYS A 326 1.08 -16.02 -8.46
N GLU A 327 0.61 -16.57 -7.33
CA GLU A 327 -0.69 -16.23 -6.76
C GLU A 327 -0.55 -15.79 -5.29
N VAL A 328 -1.42 -14.88 -4.86
CA VAL A 328 -1.48 -14.42 -3.47
C VAL A 328 -2.56 -15.16 -2.71
N VAL A 329 -2.16 -15.98 -1.77
CA VAL A 329 -3.05 -16.61 -0.82
C VAL A 329 -3.39 -15.63 0.30
N GLN A 330 -4.67 -15.43 0.58
CA GLN A 330 -5.18 -14.54 1.60
C GLN A 330 -6.02 -15.36 2.59
N VAL A 331 -5.73 -15.24 3.88
CA VAL A 331 -6.47 -15.87 4.96
C VAL A 331 -7.26 -14.83 5.71
N TYR A 332 -8.53 -15.10 5.92
CA TYR A 332 -9.44 -14.23 6.67
C TYR A 332 -10.06 -15.00 7.83
N TYR A 333 -10.45 -14.28 8.88
CA TYR A 333 -11.32 -14.81 9.94
C TYR A 333 -12.59 -13.97 10.03
N GLY A 334 -13.68 -14.62 10.44
CA GLY A 334 -14.94 -13.97 10.80
C GLY A 334 -15.22 -14.25 12.28
N ALA A 335 -15.09 -13.24 13.14
CA ALA A 335 -15.45 -13.33 14.54
C ALA A 335 -17.00 -13.42 14.71
N PRO A 336 -17.50 -13.84 15.88
CA PRO A 336 -18.94 -13.90 16.13
C PRO A 336 -19.62 -12.55 15.90
N ARG A 337 -20.75 -12.54 15.21
CA ARG A 337 -21.56 -11.36 14.92
C ARG A 337 -22.73 -11.27 15.89
N ILE A 338 -23.44 -10.14 15.92
CA ILE A 338 -24.66 -9.97 16.76
C ILE A 338 -25.66 -11.08 16.49
N ALA A 339 -25.86 -11.45 15.23
CA ALA A 339 -26.72 -12.57 14.83
C ALA A 339 -26.28 -13.93 15.40
N ASP A 340 -25.00 -14.09 15.70
CA ASP A 340 -24.40 -15.29 16.32
C ASP A 340 -24.36 -15.19 17.86
N GLY A 341 -24.89 -14.11 18.44
CA GLY A 341 -24.94 -13.86 19.88
C GLY A 341 -23.79 -13.03 20.45
N SER A 342 -22.93 -12.45 19.61
CA SER A 342 -21.90 -11.50 20.02
C SER A 342 -22.52 -10.28 20.74
N LYS A 343 -21.76 -9.72 21.68
CA LYS A 343 -22.09 -8.47 22.38
C LYS A 343 -21.45 -7.26 21.71
N LEU A 344 -20.36 -7.49 20.98
CA LEU A 344 -19.58 -6.39 20.39
C LEU A 344 -20.01 -6.07 18.96
N GLY A 345 -20.37 -7.11 18.18
CA GLY A 345 -20.54 -7.02 16.75
C GLY A 345 -19.17 -7.01 16.04
N ASN A 346 -19.10 -7.65 14.88
CA ASN A 346 -17.83 -7.78 14.15
C ASN A 346 -18.05 -7.76 12.64
N PRO A 347 -17.06 -7.36 11.86
CA PRO A 347 -17.11 -7.50 10.41
C PRO A 347 -17.29 -8.97 9.98
N LYS A 348 -17.87 -9.18 8.81
CA LYS A 348 -18.08 -10.51 8.24
C LYS A 348 -16.75 -11.25 8.04
N ALA A 349 -15.69 -10.51 7.71
CA ALA A 349 -14.34 -11.03 7.56
C ALA A 349 -13.28 -9.96 7.86
N GLU A 350 -12.16 -10.39 8.42
CA GLU A 350 -10.94 -9.61 8.61
C GLU A 350 -9.73 -10.37 8.12
N LEU A 351 -8.79 -9.67 7.45
CA LEU A 351 -7.57 -10.28 6.93
C LEU A 351 -6.65 -10.67 8.09
N ALA A 352 -6.39 -11.96 8.20
CA ALA A 352 -5.47 -12.52 9.20
C ALA A 352 -4.02 -12.55 8.73
N GLY A 353 -3.82 -12.76 7.43
CA GLY A 353 -2.50 -12.80 6.82
C GLY A 353 -2.56 -13.17 5.35
N PHE A 354 -1.44 -13.01 4.67
CA PHE A 354 -1.30 -13.37 3.26
C PHE A 354 0.12 -13.85 2.96
N ALA A 355 0.26 -14.60 1.88
CA ALA A 355 1.56 -14.99 1.33
C ALA A 355 1.44 -15.16 -0.18
N LYS A 356 2.50 -14.83 -0.91
CA LYS A 356 2.60 -15.06 -2.35
C LYS A 356 3.38 -16.36 -2.60
N THR A 357 2.91 -17.17 -3.55
CA THR A 357 3.61 -18.39 -3.97
C THR A 357 4.96 -18.04 -4.64
N LYS A 358 5.85 -19.00 -4.70
CA LYS A 358 6.93 -18.93 -5.68
C LYS A 358 6.35 -18.87 -7.11
N LEU A 359 7.20 -18.65 -8.09
CA LEU A 359 6.81 -18.76 -9.50
C LEU A 359 6.49 -20.24 -9.80
N LEU A 360 5.23 -20.54 -10.11
CA LEU A 360 4.75 -21.88 -10.43
C LEU A 360 4.67 -22.05 -11.95
N ALA A 361 5.36 -23.05 -12.48
CA ALA A 361 5.18 -23.47 -13.87
C ALA A 361 3.79 -24.08 -14.07
N ALA A 362 3.38 -24.26 -15.34
CA ALA A 362 2.12 -24.94 -15.68
C ALA A 362 2.05 -26.34 -15.03
N GLY A 363 0.98 -26.59 -14.27
CA GLY A 363 0.77 -27.83 -13.51
C GLY A 363 1.57 -27.92 -12.20
N GLU A 364 2.45 -26.97 -11.87
CA GLU A 364 3.21 -26.98 -10.63
C GLU A 364 2.34 -26.54 -9.45
N SER A 365 2.62 -27.12 -8.28
CA SER A 365 1.90 -26.82 -7.03
C SER A 365 2.84 -26.40 -5.92
N GLU A 366 2.32 -25.61 -5.00
CA GLU A 366 2.97 -25.25 -3.74
C GLU A 366 1.96 -25.31 -2.60
N THR A 367 2.37 -25.85 -1.45
CA THR A 367 1.58 -25.74 -0.23
C THR A 367 2.03 -24.50 0.55
N VAL A 368 1.15 -23.50 0.60
CA VAL A 368 1.36 -22.26 1.34
C VAL A 368 0.84 -22.42 2.78
N SER A 369 1.62 -21.95 3.75
CA SER A 369 1.27 -21.94 5.16
C SER A 369 1.29 -20.51 5.68
N ILE A 370 0.19 -20.07 6.29
CA ILE A 370 0.03 -18.73 6.87
C ILE A 370 -0.32 -18.87 8.34
N SER A 371 0.52 -18.33 9.20
CA SER A 371 0.33 -18.37 10.65
C SER A 371 0.05 -16.97 11.20
N PHE A 372 -0.87 -16.87 12.15
CA PHE A 372 -1.20 -15.63 12.83
C PHE A 372 -1.57 -15.86 14.29
N PRO A 373 -1.32 -14.88 15.19
CA PRO A 373 -1.64 -15.01 16.60
C PRO A 373 -3.15 -15.12 16.84
N ILE A 374 -3.59 -16.02 17.71
CA ILE A 374 -5.00 -16.09 18.15
C ILE A 374 -5.45 -14.75 18.72
N ALA A 375 -4.57 -14.07 19.46
CA ALA A 375 -4.83 -12.76 20.05
C ALA A 375 -5.15 -11.66 19.02
N SER A 376 -4.74 -11.81 17.75
CA SER A 376 -5.06 -10.84 16.69
C SER A 376 -6.53 -10.87 16.27
N MET A 377 -7.27 -11.92 16.62
CA MET A 377 -8.71 -12.01 16.39
C MET A 377 -9.56 -11.33 17.49
N ALA A 378 -8.92 -10.67 18.46
CA ALA A 378 -9.63 -10.03 19.58
C ALA A 378 -10.31 -8.73 19.14
N SER A 379 -11.52 -8.51 19.62
CA SER A 379 -12.31 -7.29 19.42
C SER A 379 -12.20 -6.38 20.64
N PHE A 380 -12.37 -5.08 20.46
CA PHE A 380 -12.30 -4.11 21.56
C PHE A 380 -13.67 -3.93 22.22
N ASP A 381 -13.73 -4.18 23.53
CA ASP A 381 -14.92 -3.94 24.37
C ASP A 381 -14.78 -2.61 25.10
N ASP A 382 -15.33 -1.55 24.54
CA ASP A 382 -15.26 -0.21 25.09
C ASP A 382 -16.19 0.00 26.30
N THR A 383 -17.29 -0.73 26.35
CA THR A 383 -18.35 -0.54 27.36
C THR A 383 -18.33 -1.58 28.48
N GLY A 384 -17.67 -2.71 28.29
CA GLY A 384 -17.76 -3.86 29.20
C GLY A 384 -18.98 -4.74 28.89
N ALA A 385 -19.45 -4.74 27.63
CA ALA A 385 -20.61 -5.52 27.21
C ALA A 385 -20.40 -7.03 27.37
N THR A 386 -19.16 -7.51 27.28
CA THR A 386 -18.76 -8.92 27.49
C THR A 386 -18.50 -9.25 28.98
N GLY A 387 -18.51 -8.26 29.85
CA GLY A 387 -18.29 -8.33 31.30
C GLY A 387 -17.70 -7.03 31.82
N THR A 388 -18.12 -6.59 33.01
CA THR A 388 -17.70 -5.31 33.59
C THR A 388 -16.19 -5.16 33.71
N ASP A 389 -15.47 -6.25 33.95
CA ASP A 389 -14.01 -6.27 34.03
C ASP A 389 -13.32 -6.17 32.66
N ASN A 390 -14.09 -6.28 31.58
CA ASN A 390 -13.59 -6.22 30.20
C ASN A 390 -13.73 -4.81 29.59
N LYS A 391 -14.27 -3.84 30.33
CA LYS A 391 -14.37 -2.47 29.84
C LYS A 391 -13.01 -1.93 29.43
N SER A 392 -12.93 -1.35 28.23
CA SER A 392 -11.70 -0.84 27.61
C SER A 392 -10.63 -1.90 27.42
N ALA A 393 -11.03 -3.12 27.06
CA ALA A 393 -10.11 -4.24 26.83
C ALA A 393 -10.30 -4.86 25.44
N TYR A 394 -9.24 -5.43 24.89
CA TYR A 394 -9.33 -6.38 23.80
C TYR A 394 -9.71 -7.74 24.36
N VAL A 395 -10.73 -8.34 23.78
CA VAL A 395 -11.24 -9.66 24.21
C VAL A 395 -11.43 -10.59 23.01
N LEU A 396 -11.13 -11.86 23.21
CA LEU A 396 -11.66 -12.93 22.36
C LEU A 396 -13.02 -13.32 22.93
N GLU A 397 -14.08 -12.93 22.25
CA GLU A 397 -15.42 -13.26 22.70
C GLU A 397 -15.70 -14.76 22.51
N LYS A 398 -16.40 -15.36 23.47
CA LYS A 398 -16.85 -16.75 23.33
C LYS A 398 -17.64 -16.92 22.05
N GLY A 399 -17.30 -17.94 21.26
CA GLY A 399 -18.01 -18.23 20.02
C GLY A 399 -17.18 -18.91 18.95
N ALA A 400 -17.71 -18.96 17.77
CA ALA A 400 -17.14 -19.61 16.60
C ALA A 400 -16.50 -18.58 15.66
N TYR A 401 -15.19 -18.69 15.47
CA TYR A 401 -14.40 -17.86 14.55
C TYR A 401 -14.21 -18.66 13.26
N LYS A 402 -14.91 -18.26 12.21
CA LYS A 402 -14.83 -18.91 10.90
C LYS A 402 -13.53 -18.53 10.20
N LEU A 403 -12.88 -19.48 9.58
CA LEU A 403 -11.62 -19.26 8.84
C LEU A 403 -11.87 -19.48 7.37
N TYR A 404 -11.32 -18.58 6.55
CA TYR A 404 -11.50 -18.56 5.11
C TYR A 404 -10.15 -18.40 4.41
N VAL A 405 -10.03 -18.97 3.20
CA VAL A 405 -8.83 -18.83 2.37
C VAL A 405 -9.19 -18.65 0.90
N GLY A 406 -8.50 -17.74 0.23
CA GLY A 406 -8.72 -17.46 -1.18
C GLY A 406 -7.72 -16.46 -1.73
N ASN A 407 -8.00 -15.90 -2.91
CA ASN A 407 -7.15 -14.91 -3.58
C ASN A 407 -7.77 -13.49 -3.64
N SER A 408 -8.89 -13.31 -3.00
CA SER A 408 -9.54 -12.03 -2.70
C SER A 408 -10.51 -12.23 -1.54
N VAL A 409 -11.00 -11.15 -0.93
CA VAL A 409 -11.96 -11.27 0.18
C VAL A 409 -13.24 -11.99 -0.23
N THR A 410 -13.78 -11.71 -1.42
CA THR A 410 -15.00 -12.36 -1.92
C THR A 410 -14.77 -13.83 -2.24
N ASN A 411 -13.63 -14.16 -2.88
CA ASN A 411 -13.26 -15.54 -3.14
C ASN A 411 -13.06 -16.31 -1.83
N ALA A 412 -12.33 -15.75 -0.86
CA ALA A 412 -12.10 -16.37 0.43
C ALA A 412 -13.40 -16.66 1.19
N LEU A 413 -14.33 -15.70 1.25
CA LEU A 413 -15.65 -15.89 1.91
C LEU A 413 -16.46 -17.06 1.32
N SER A 414 -16.22 -17.42 0.07
CA SER A 414 -16.81 -18.58 -0.58
C SER A 414 -16.09 -19.90 -0.28
N ASN A 415 -14.92 -19.85 0.37
CA ASN A 415 -14.05 -20.99 0.63
C ASN A 415 -13.67 -21.09 2.13
N PRO A 416 -14.61 -21.54 2.99
CA PRO A 416 -14.32 -21.77 4.39
C PRO A 416 -13.35 -22.96 4.54
N CYS A 417 -12.31 -22.81 5.39
CA CYS A 417 -11.31 -23.84 5.66
C CYS A 417 -11.37 -24.37 7.10
N GLY A 418 -12.26 -23.84 7.95
CA GLY A 418 -12.45 -24.34 9.31
C GLY A 418 -13.14 -23.36 10.24
N THR A 419 -13.23 -23.75 11.51
CA THR A 419 -13.79 -22.93 12.59
C THR A 419 -12.97 -23.09 13.86
N TYR A 420 -12.38 -22.02 14.34
CA TYR A 420 -11.73 -21.95 15.64
C TYR A 420 -12.77 -21.59 16.70
N THR A 421 -12.87 -22.36 17.77
CA THR A 421 -13.90 -22.15 18.83
C THR A 421 -13.26 -21.61 20.09
N VAL A 422 -13.74 -20.48 20.57
CA VAL A 422 -13.43 -19.90 21.88
C VAL A 422 -14.51 -20.32 22.86
N ALA A 423 -14.14 -21.16 23.84
CA ALA A 423 -15.09 -21.75 24.79
C ALA A 423 -15.61 -20.74 25.81
N GLU A 424 -14.78 -19.80 26.24
CA GLU A 424 -15.08 -18.76 27.21
C GLU A 424 -14.45 -17.44 26.74
N THR A 425 -15.09 -16.29 27.05
CA THR A 425 -14.52 -14.98 26.72
C THR A 425 -13.20 -14.78 27.46
N ILE A 426 -12.15 -14.42 26.72
CA ILE A 426 -10.79 -14.26 27.24
C ILE A 426 -10.35 -12.82 27.06
N LYS A 427 -9.95 -12.16 28.15
CA LYS A 427 -9.33 -10.83 28.09
C LYS A 427 -7.90 -10.99 27.60
N ILE A 428 -7.59 -10.38 26.44
CA ILE A 428 -6.26 -10.40 25.83
C ILE A 428 -5.41 -9.25 26.33
N ARG A 429 -5.97 -8.04 26.37
CA ARG A 429 -5.23 -6.84 26.76
C ARG A 429 -6.14 -5.81 27.38
N GLN A 430 -5.80 -5.33 28.57
CA GLN A 430 -6.46 -4.18 29.21
C GLN A 430 -5.84 -2.89 28.70
N LEU A 431 -6.69 -1.95 28.30
CA LEU A 431 -6.31 -0.59 27.95
C LEU A 431 -6.95 0.43 28.93
N HIS A 432 -6.67 1.70 28.68
CA HIS A 432 -7.26 2.82 29.39
C HIS A 432 -8.07 3.68 28.42
N ALA A 433 -9.19 4.21 28.87
CA ALA A 433 -10.11 5.02 28.07
C ALA A 433 -9.65 6.50 28.01
N TYR A 434 -8.48 6.78 27.43
CA TYR A 434 -7.95 8.15 27.35
C TYR A 434 -8.51 8.97 26.20
N CYS A 435 -8.70 8.35 25.05
CA CYS A 435 -9.09 9.03 23.81
C CYS A 435 -10.52 8.66 23.41
N VAL A 436 -11.41 8.55 24.37
CA VAL A 436 -12.82 8.26 24.09
C VAL A 436 -13.46 9.53 23.52
N PRO A 437 -14.13 9.47 22.36
CA PRO A 437 -14.87 10.61 21.84
C PRO A 437 -16.02 10.97 22.79
N THR A 438 -16.24 12.28 22.99
CA THR A 438 -17.29 12.79 23.89
C THR A 438 -18.55 13.20 23.16
N ASP A 439 -18.45 13.44 21.88
CA ASP A 439 -19.45 14.10 21.03
C ASP A 439 -19.99 13.18 19.92
N LEU A 440 -19.39 11.98 19.75
CA LEU A 440 -19.90 10.99 18.81
C LEU A 440 -21.25 10.43 19.33
N GLU A 441 -22.33 10.72 18.63
CA GLU A 441 -23.69 10.40 19.08
C GLU A 441 -24.14 8.98 18.73
N LYS A 442 -23.56 8.40 17.69
CA LYS A 442 -23.95 7.08 17.18
C LYS A 442 -22.78 6.36 16.51
N ARG A 443 -22.88 5.04 16.44
CA ARG A 443 -21.97 4.21 15.62
C ARG A 443 -22.71 3.07 14.92
N LEU A 444 -22.21 2.67 13.78
CA LEU A 444 -22.74 1.56 12.97
C LEU A 444 -22.49 0.21 13.67
N ARG A 445 -23.45 -0.71 13.54
CA ARG A 445 -23.37 -2.08 14.04
C ARG A 445 -23.41 -3.08 12.87
N ASP A 446 -22.95 -4.33 13.10
CA ASP A 446 -22.85 -5.36 12.09
C ASP A 446 -24.21 -5.86 11.51
N ASP A 447 -25.31 -5.45 12.10
CA ASP A 447 -26.67 -5.70 11.63
C ASP A 447 -27.23 -4.52 10.80
N GLY A 448 -26.44 -3.47 10.59
CA GLY A 448 -26.82 -2.26 9.86
C GLY A 448 -27.58 -1.23 10.68
N SER A 449 -27.85 -1.49 11.97
CA SER A 449 -28.40 -0.51 12.89
C SER A 449 -27.34 0.48 13.39
N TYR A 450 -27.81 1.62 13.93
CA TYR A 450 -26.95 2.54 14.66
C TYR A 450 -27.19 2.43 16.15
N GLU A 451 -26.13 2.18 16.91
CA GLU A 451 -26.12 2.26 18.36
C GLU A 451 -25.99 3.71 18.79
N ALA A 452 -26.89 4.18 19.67
CA ALA A 452 -26.76 5.50 20.27
C ALA A 452 -25.67 5.50 21.35
N LEU A 453 -24.76 6.45 21.28
CA LEU A 453 -23.63 6.61 22.22
C LEU A 453 -23.92 7.68 23.30
N SER A 454 -25.16 7.85 23.68
CA SER A 454 -25.55 8.80 24.73
C SER A 454 -24.96 8.41 26.09
N GLY A 455 -24.22 9.30 26.72
CA GLY A 455 -23.68 9.12 28.07
C GLY A 455 -22.18 8.77 28.13
N PHE A 456 -21.42 8.92 27.04
CA PHE A 456 -19.97 8.95 27.16
C PHE A 456 -19.56 10.13 28.06
N THR A 457 -19.19 9.79 29.27
CA THR A 457 -18.56 10.78 30.16
C THR A 457 -17.13 10.94 29.68
N ALA A 458 -16.67 12.16 29.47
CA ALA A 458 -15.28 12.45 29.20
C ALA A 458 -14.39 11.63 30.14
N PRO A 459 -13.34 10.98 29.65
CA PRO A 459 -12.43 10.27 30.53
C PRO A 459 -12.00 11.20 31.61
N ASN A 460 -11.96 10.71 32.84
CA ASN A 460 -11.46 11.50 33.95
C ASN A 460 -10.03 11.93 33.63
N THR A 461 -9.84 13.17 33.19
CA THR A 461 -8.54 13.76 32.88
C THR A 461 -7.60 13.80 34.09
N ALA A 462 -8.14 13.60 35.31
CA ALA A 462 -7.35 13.37 36.51
C ALA A 462 -6.80 11.95 36.63
N HIS A 463 -7.19 11.04 35.73
CA HIS A 463 -6.58 9.71 35.68
C HIS A 463 -5.16 9.84 35.16
N LYS A 464 -4.22 9.94 36.07
CA LYS A 464 -2.82 9.74 35.73
C LYS A 464 -2.68 8.33 35.16
N PRO A 465 -1.94 8.17 34.05
CA PRO A 465 -1.55 6.84 33.62
C PRO A 465 -1.16 6.04 34.86
N GLN A 466 -1.64 4.78 34.97
CA GLN A 466 -0.96 3.90 35.92
C GLN A 466 0.50 3.99 35.52
N THR A 467 1.27 4.70 36.31
CA THR A 467 2.70 4.63 36.22
C THR A 467 3.00 3.15 36.34
N ALA A 468 3.44 2.53 35.28
CA ALA A 468 4.30 1.37 35.38
C ALA A 468 5.17 1.68 36.56
N GLU A 469 5.14 0.83 37.62
CA GLU A 469 5.80 1.01 38.91
C GLU A 469 6.94 2.00 38.77
N SER A 470 6.86 3.17 39.40
CA SER A 470 7.68 4.33 39.09
C SER A 470 9.12 3.84 39.02
N ALA A 471 9.68 3.76 37.81
CA ALA A 471 11.04 3.28 37.68
C ALA A 471 11.88 4.09 38.66
N VAL A 472 12.49 3.42 39.62
CA VAL A 472 13.21 4.09 40.74
C VAL A 472 14.22 5.01 40.09
N ARG A 473 13.98 6.33 40.19
CA ARG A 473 14.88 7.33 39.64
C ARG A 473 16.17 7.33 40.46
N THR A 474 17.30 7.19 39.79
CA THR A 474 18.62 7.19 40.43
C THR A 474 19.39 8.42 39.98
N THR A 475 20.23 8.93 40.86
CA THR A 475 21.22 9.97 40.50
C THR A 475 22.61 9.37 40.66
N PRO A 476 23.19 8.80 39.59
CA PRO A 476 24.50 8.21 39.66
C PRO A 476 25.57 9.30 39.91
N GLU A 477 26.66 8.95 40.56
CA GLU A 477 27.83 9.86 40.77
C GLU A 477 28.42 10.32 39.44
N THR A 478 28.39 9.44 38.45
CA THR A 478 28.83 9.71 37.07
C THR A 478 27.71 9.43 36.12
N VAL A 479 27.46 10.30 35.16
CA VAL A 479 26.42 10.12 34.14
C VAL A 479 26.70 8.84 33.34
N ILE A 480 25.75 7.91 33.34
CA ILE A 480 25.79 6.73 32.48
C ILE A 480 25.46 7.20 31.05
N THR A 481 26.34 6.86 30.11
CA THR A 481 26.17 7.27 28.70
C THR A 481 25.68 6.11 27.83
N GLY A 482 25.17 6.41 26.62
CA GLY A 482 24.84 5.37 25.65
C GLY A 482 26.04 4.47 25.30
N ARG A 483 27.28 4.99 25.40
CA ARG A 483 28.50 4.18 25.20
C ARG A 483 28.73 3.18 26.31
N ASP A 484 28.35 3.50 27.54
CA ASP A 484 28.49 2.58 28.68
C ASP A 484 27.52 1.40 28.52
N VAL A 485 26.30 1.66 28.04
CA VAL A 485 25.33 0.61 27.71
C VAL A 485 25.84 -0.29 26.59
N LEU A 486 26.33 0.31 25.50
CA LEU A 486 26.90 -0.46 24.37
C LEU A 486 28.13 -1.27 24.76
N ALA A 487 28.92 -0.78 25.70
CA ALA A 487 30.11 -1.49 26.22
C ALA A 487 29.76 -2.56 27.26
N GLY A 488 28.50 -2.67 27.69
CA GLY A 488 28.06 -3.58 28.75
C GLY A 488 28.45 -3.14 30.16
N ASN A 489 28.88 -1.89 30.34
CA ASN A 489 29.24 -1.32 31.64
C ASN A 489 28.04 -0.88 32.47
N ALA A 490 26.88 -0.73 31.83
CA ALA A 490 25.59 -0.42 32.45
C ALA A 490 24.46 -1.08 31.67
N THR A 491 23.35 -1.33 32.35
CA THR A 491 22.10 -1.80 31.73
C THR A 491 21.30 -0.64 31.15
N LEU A 492 20.38 -0.95 30.24
CA LEU A 492 19.43 0.04 29.69
C LEU A 492 18.54 0.60 30.81
N ASP A 493 18.13 -0.23 31.78
CA ASP A 493 17.29 0.19 32.90
C ASP A 493 18.01 1.19 33.81
N GLU A 494 19.29 0.96 34.15
CA GLU A 494 20.12 1.92 34.90
C GLU A 494 20.30 3.21 34.13
N PHE A 495 20.51 3.13 32.81
CA PHE A 495 20.61 4.29 31.94
C PHE A 495 19.32 5.11 31.93
N LEU A 496 18.16 4.48 31.78
CA LEU A 496 16.86 5.15 31.78
C LEU A 496 16.48 5.70 33.16
N ALA A 497 16.86 5.01 34.24
CA ALA A 497 16.54 5.40 35.62
C ALA A 497 17.17 6.76 36.02
N GLN A 498 18.28 7.17 35.42
CA GLN A 498 18.93 8.48 35.69
C GLN A 498 18.26 9.65 34.97
N MET A 499 17.45 9.40 33.93
CA MET A 499 16.85 10.46 33.13
C MET A 499 15.64 11.07 33.84
N SER A 500 15.50 12.39 33.76
CA SER A 500 14.29 13.06 34.21
C SER A 500 13.10 12.75 33.30
N GLU A 501 11.89 12.96 33.80
CA GLU A 501 10.69 12.79 33.01
C GLU A 501 10.70 13.68 31.75
N ALA A 502 11.14 14.94 31.88
CA ALA A 502 11.27 15.86 30.76
C ALA A 502 12.27 15.39 29.71
N GLU A 503 13.38 14.77 30.13
CA GLU A 503 14.36 14.18 29.20
C GLU A 503 13.77 12.96 28.49
N LEU A 504 13.03 12.09 29.17
CA LEU A 504 12.35 10.95 28.54
C LEU A 504 11.28 11.42 27.56
N VAL A 505 10.47 12.42 27.93
CA VAL A 505 9.47 13.02 27.03
C VAL A 505 10.14 13.58 25.77
N SER A 506 11.32 14.20 25.89
CA SER A 506 12.02 14.73 24.71
C SER A 506 12.41 13.65 23.69
N PHE A 507 12.63 12.40 24.12
CA PHE A 507 12.86 11.27 23.22
C PHE A 507 11.59 10.86 22.48
N MET A 508 10.44 10.95 23.12
CA MET A 508 9.15 10.57 22.52
C MET A 508 8.69 11.59 21.48
N VAL A 509 9.00 12.87 21.70
CA VAL A 509 8.58 13.97 20.82
C VAL A 509 9.55 14.13 19.63
N GLY A 510 10.85 13.86 19.82
CA GLY A 510 11.88 14.19 18.83
C GLY A 510 12.14 15.69 18.75
N HIS A 511 12.79 16.13 17.69
CA HIS A 511 13.08 17.55 17.43
C HIS A 511 13.34 17.82 15.95
N ASP A 512 13.46 19.11 15.57
CA ASP A 512 13.81 19.50 14.21
C ASP A 512 15.14 18.89 13.77
N GLY A 513 15.16 18.34 12.55
CA GLY A 513 16.36 17.79 11.94
C GLY A 513 17.43 18.86 11.69
N ARG A 514 18.70 18.42 11.52
CA ARG A 514 19.84 19.31 11.24
C ARG A 514 20.17 19.45 9.76
N VAL A 515 19.63 18.59 8.95
CA VAL A 515 19.93 18.52 7.52
C VAL A 515 18.78 19.15 6.74
N ASP A 516 19.10 19.93 5.73
CA ASP A 516 18.10 20.51 4.83
C ASP A 516 17.19 19.41 4.26
N ASN A 517 15.89 19.65 4.30
CA ASN A 517 14.81 18.71 3.91
C ASN A 517 14.72 17.44 4.79
N CYS A 518 15.25 17.49 5.99
CA CYS A 518 14.95 16.47 7.00
C CYS A 518 13.61 16.82 7.67
N THR A 519 12.71 15.84 7.78
CA THR A 519 11.40 16.01 8.42
C THR A 519 11.47 16.12 9.93
N GLY A 520 12.60 15.76 10.51
CA GLY A 520 12.86 15.83 11.95
C GLY A 520 13.98 14.90 12.38
N ALA A 521 14.17 14.75 13.68
CA ALA A 521 15.08 13.78 14.26
C ALA A 521 14.39 12.96 15.36
N ILE A 522 14.67 11.67 15.38
CA ILE A 522 14.27 10.76 16.44
C ILE A 522 15.35 10.80 17.52
N GLY A 523 14.93 10.88 18.78
CA GLY A 523 15.81 10.97 19.95
C GLY A 523 15.51 12.22 20.76
N GLY A 524 16.27 12.41 21.82
CA GLY A 524 16.11 13.57 22.69
C GLY A 524 16.57 14.87 22.05
N SER A 525 16.29 15.98 22.70
CA SER A 525 16.86 17.27 22.31
C SER A 525 18.41 17.20 22.26
N ARG A 526 19.04 18.14 21.54
CA ARG A 526 20.52 18.22 21.46
C ARG A 526 21.19 18.23 22.83
N ALA A 527 20.58 18.91 23.80
CA ALA A 527 21.10 18.97 25.16
C ALA A 527 21.11 17.58 25.81
N VAL A 528 20.04 16.82 25.65
CA VAL A 528 19.90 15.47 26.17
C VAL A 528 20.85 14.51 25.45
N ASN A 529 20.90 14.57 24.13
CA ASN A 529 21.77 13.71 23.34
C ASN A 529 23.25 13.95 23.66
N ASN A 530 23.67 15.20 23.83
CA ASN A 530 25.04 15.53 24.22
C ASN A 530 25.36 15.09 25.65
N LYS A 531 24.40 15.24 26.59
CA LYS A 531 24.58 14.82 27.98
C LYS A 531 24.81 13.31 28.10
N TYR A 532 24.12 12.53 27.34
CA TYR A 532 24.13 11.07 27.42
C TYR A 532 24.96 10.41 26.31
N ILE A 533 25.59 11.17 25.45
CA ILE A 533 26.38 10.70 24.28
C ILE A 533 25.55 9.74 23.42
N LEU A 534 24.36 10.19 23.03
CA LEU A 534 23.45 9.47 22.18
C LEU A 534 23.57 9.90 20.72
N PRO A 535 23.46 8.98 19.76
CA PRO A 535 23.37 9.36 18.35
C PRO A 535 22.08 10.12 18.08
N GLU A 536 22.14 11.07 17.16
CA GLU A 536 20.98 11.71 16.57
C GLU A 536 20.60 10.94 15.31
N ILE A 537 19.35 10.49 15.24
CA ILE A 537 18.82 9.78 14.07
C ILE A 537 17.96 10.78 13.29
N GLN A 538 18.44 11.18 12.11
CA GLN A 538 17.70 12.06 11.21
C GLN A 538 16.61 11.29 10.52
N SER A 539 15.41 11.88 10.43
CA SER A 539 14.27 11.36 9.71
C SER A 539 14.06 12.18 8.43
N ALA A 540 13.81 11.51 7.34
CA ALA A 540 13.46 12.15 6.09
C ALA A 540 12.22 11.49 5.52
N ASP A 541 11.45 12.23 4.72
CA ASP A 541 10.36 11.67 3.95
C ASP A 541 10.88 10.53 3.09
N GLY A 542 10.12 9.45 2.96
CA GLY A 542 10.66 8.26 2.37
C GLY A 542 9.77 7.25 1.66
N PRO A 543 8.42 7.40 1.52
CA PRO A 543 7.65 6.39 0.81
C PRO A 543 8.07 6.24 -0.65
N GLY A 544 8.43 7.34 -1.29
CA GLY A 544 9.00 7.39 -2.62
C GLY A 544 10.51 7.50 -2.64
N GLY A 545 11.24 7.33 -1.50
CA GLY A 545 12.67 7.48 -1.35
C GLY A 545 13.11 8.56 -0.39
N LEU A 546 14.31 8.37 0.16
CA LEU A 546 14.87 9.31 1.12
C LEU A 546 14.97 10.72 0.52
N ARG A 547 14.24 11.66 1.07
CA ARG A 547 14.20 13.05 0.64
C ARG A 547 15.26 13.86 1.36
N LEU A 548 16.52 13.69 0.96
CA LEU A 548 17.70 14.35 1.57
C LEU A 548 18.21 15.50 0.69
N GLY A 549 17.43 16.54 0.46
CA GLY A 549 17.84 17.67 -0.35
C GLY A 549 18.12 17.33 -1.83
N ARG A 550 18.92 18.18 -2.49
CA ARG A 550 19.20 18.05 -3.94
C ARG A 550 20.08 16.84 -4.33
N LYS A 551 20.51 16.03 -3.40
CA LYS A 551 21.42 14.89 -3.60
C LYS A 551 20.88 13.59 -3.05
N ALA A 552 19.58 13.51 -2.84
CA ALA A 552 18.99 12.26 -2.39
C ALA A 552 19.14 11.20 -3.47
N THR A 553 19.95 10.24 -3.18
CA THR A 553 19.99 8.96 -3.86
C THR A 553 19.11 8.03 -3.07
N GLY A 554 17.80 8.15 -3.22
CA GLY A 554 16.90 7.31 -2.47
C GLY A 554 16.50 6.09 -3.26
N TRP A 555 16.11 5.12 -2.54
CA TRP A 555 15.33 3.98 -2.98
C TRP A 555 14.12 4.38 -3.82
N GLY A 556 13.60 5.52 -3.53
CA GLY A 556 12.31 5.82 -3.91
C GLY A 556 12.04 6.27 -5.26
N CYS A 557 13.02 6.51 -5.93
CA CYS A 557 12.79 6.64 -7.36
C CYS A 557 12.29 5.35 -7.94
N GLU A 558 12.33 4.31 -7.13
CA GLU A 558 12.22 2.96 -7.58
C GLU A 558 11.11 2.17 -6.93
N THR A 559 10.34 2.73 -6.05
CA THR A 559 9.19 2.01 -5.44
C THR A 559 7.93 2.82 -5.54
#